data_c3c3e05394fcacba4717489b387d132f
#
_entry.id   c3c3e05394fcacba4717489b387d132f
#
_cell.length_a   1.000
_cell.length_b   1.000
_cell.length_c   1.000
_cell.angle_alpha   90.00
_cell.angle_beta   90.00
_cell.angle_gamma   90.00
#
_symmetry.space_group_name_H-M   'P 1'
#
loop_
_entity.id
_entity.type
_entity.pdbx_description
1 polymer ?
#
loop_
_entity_poly.entity_id
_entity_poly.type
_entity_poly.pdbx_seq_one_letter_code
_entity_poly.pdbx_strand_id
1 'polypeptide(L)'
;MIFDGIGWRVVPASSRFRNVAAGIFLIASFAAAAANPQVEMKTSMGTLVIELYPVQAPLTVANFLQYVRDRHYDGTLFHRVIPGFMIQGGGYKPDFSEKPARKPVRNEAGNGLRNEPGTIAMARTSDPHSATAQFFINVANNESLNFRYPTQEGYGYSVFGRVVKGMDVVARIVKVQTGPGPAGHHDVPVKPVVIESARLIATAATPAAKK
;
A
#
# COMPACT_ATOMS: atom_id res chain seq x y z
N MET A 1 -84.11 -55.53 34.08
CA MET A 1 -84.00 -54.06 34.04
C MET A 1 -82.92 -53.71 33.15
N ILE A 2 -83.21 -53.15 32.10
CA ILE A 2 -82.69 -52.50 30.94
C ILE A 2 -81.60 -51.49 31.30
N PHE A 3 -80.50 -51.50 30.63
CA PHE A 3 -79.74 -50.29 30.27
C PHE A 3 -78.95 -50.49 29.00
N ASP A 4 -79.26 -49.62 28.10
CA ASP A 4 -78.80 -49.57 26.72
C ASP A 4 -77.33 -49.17 26.58
N GLY A 5 -76.72 -49.69 25.50
CA GLY A 5 -75.38 -49.37 25.10
C GLY A 5 -75.28 -48.04 24.30
N ILE A 6 -74.25 -47.32 24.53
CA ILE A 6 -73.84 -46.19 23.66
C ILE A 6 -72.57 -46.55 22.99
N GLY A 7 -72.68 -46.75 21.66
CA GLY A 7 -71.58 -47.03 20.82
C GLY A 7 -70.74 -45.76 20.49
N TRP A 8 -69.47 -45.84 20.74
CA TRP A 8 -68.55 -44.81 20.35
C TRP A 8 -67.98 -45.16 18.97
N ARG A 9 -68.29 -44.36 17.97
CA ARG A 9 -67.66 -44.45 16.65
C ARG A 9 -66.29 -43.77 16.75
N VAL A 10 -65.21 -44.51 16.53
CA VAL A 10 -63.86 -44.01 16.37
C VAL A 10 -63.72 -43.58 14.92
N VAL A 11 -63.45 -42.26 14.71
CA VAL A 11 -63.16 -41.70 13.42
C VAL A 11 -61.62 -41.72 13.28
N PRO A 12 -61.02 -42.30 12.23
CA PRO A 12 -59.58 -42.24 12.05
C PRO A 12 -59.18 -40.85 11.54
N ALA A 13 -58.38 -40.15 12.30
CA ALA A 13 -57.72 -38.90 11.89
C ALA A 13 -56.62 -39.21 10.90
N SER A 14 -56.83 -38.90 9.63
CA SER A 14 -55.79 -38.90 8.62
C SER A 14 -54.88 -37.66 8.77
N SER A 15 -53.78 -37.80 9.46
CA SER A 15 -52.74 -36.77 9.54
C SER A 15 -51.91 -36.78 8.21
N ARG A 16 -52.24 -35.87 7.31
CA ARG A 16 -51.33 -35.54 6.17
C ARG A 16 -50.15 -34.75 6.67
N PHE A 17 -49.03 -35.40 6.95
CA PHE A 17 -47.75 -34.73 7.15
C PHE A 17 -47.31 -34.09 5.84
N ARG A 18 -47.46 -32.78 5.74
CA ARG A 18 -46.80 -31.98 4.69
C ARG A 18 -45.36 -31.79 5.09
N ASN A 19 -44.44 -32.56 4.48
CA ASN A 19 -43.03 -32.34 4.56
C ASN A 19 -42.66 -30.98 3.89
N VAL A 20 -42.47 -29.94 4.73
CA VAL A 20 -41.89 -28.68 4.28
C VAL A 20 -40.35 -28.89 4.35
N ALA A 21 -39.77 -29.23 3.24
CA ALA A 21 -38.32 -29.21 3.11
C ALA A 21 -37.84 -27.75 3.12
N ALA A 22 -37.39 -27.26 4.26
CA ALA A 22 -36.71 -25.97 4.37
C ALA A 22 -35.34 -26.09 3.74
N GLY A 23 -35.23 -25.65 2.49
CA GLY A 23 -33.94 -25.52 1.79
C GLY A 23 -33.15 -24.39 2.45
N ILE A 24 -32.10 -24.75 3.19
CA ILE A 24 -31.12 -23.78 3.70
C ILE A 24 -30.25 -23.36 2.50
N PHE A 25 -30.56 -22.21 1.92
CA PHE A 25 -29.68 -21.55 0.96
C PHE A 25 -28.46 -20.98 1.71
N LEU A 26 -27.34 -21.69 1.66
CA LEU A 26 -26.05 -21.18 2.11
C LEU A 26 -25.60 -20.10 1.11
N ILE A 27 -25.87 -18.84 1.40
CA ILE A 27 -25.32 -17.70 0.65
C ILE A 27 -23.84 -17.59 1.04
N ALA A 28 -22.97 -18.21 0.25
CA ALA A 28 -21.53 -17.98 0.37
C ALA A 28 -21.24 -16.55 -0.09
N SER A 29 -21.15 -15.62 0.86
CA SER A 29 -20.66 -14.27 0.59
C SER A 29 -19.18 -14.35 0.22
N PHE A 30 -18.87 -14.37 -1.07
CA PHE A 30 -17.53 -14.12 -1.56
C PHE A 30 -17.20 -12.64 -1.26
N ALA A 31 -16.47 -12.39 -0.18
CA ALA A 31 -15.84 -11.09 0.01
C ALA A 31 -14.81 -10.92 -1.13
N ALA A 32 -15.13 -10.11 -2.11
CA ALA A 32 -14.16 -9.70 -3.11
C ALA A 32 -13.02 -9.00 -2.38
N ALA A 33 -11.81 -9.57 -2.45
CA ALA A 33 -10.63 -8.91 -1.90
C ALA A 33 -10.50 -7.54 -2.58
N ALA A 34 -10.55 -6.47 -1.80
CA ALA A 34 -10.39 -5.13 -2.34
C ALA A 34 -9.01 -5.05 -3.00
N ALA A 35 -8.98 -4.58 -4.25
CA ALA A 35 -7.71 -4.41 -4.96
C ALA A 35 -6.82 -3.40 -4.21
N ASN A 36 -5.51 -3.66 -4.20
CA ASN A 36 -4.55 -2.77 -3.58
C ASN A 36 -4.66 -1.35 -4.14
N PRO A 37 -4.62 -0.30 -3.29
CA PRO A 37 -4.65 1.08 -3.74
C PRO A 37 -3.46 1.38 -4.66
N GLN A 38 -3.70 2.19 -5.70
CA GLN A 38 -2.65 2.65 -6.59
C GLN A 38 -2.56 4.16 -6.59
N VAL A 39 -1.33 4.68 -6.66
CA VAL A 39 -1.03 6.10 -6.75
C VAL A 39 -0.31 6.37 -8.06
N GLU A 40 -0.89 7.26 -8.88
CA GLU A 40 -0.21 7.86 -10.02
C GLU A 40 0.68 9.00 -9.52
N MET A 41 1.97 8.94 -9.82
CA MET A 41 2.94 9.97 -9.51
C MET A 41 3.52 10.51 -10.82
N LYS A 42 3.14 11.75 -11.18
CA LYS A 42 3.69 12.45 -12.34
C LYS A 42 4.97 13.15 -11.96
N THR A 43 6.00 12.95 -12.75
CA THR A 43 7.30 13.61 -12.56
C THR A 43 7.68 14.37 -13.82
N SER A 44 8.63 15.29 -13.71
CA SER A 44 9.22 15.99 -14.87
C SER A 44 9.90 15.05 -15.89
N MET A 45 10.06 13.76 -15.55
CA MET A 45 10.67 12.75 -16.42
C MET A 45 9.71 11.66 -16.90
N GLY A 46 8.42 11.73 -16.47
CA GLY A 46 7.37 10.78 -16.84
C GLY A 46 6.56 10.33 -15.63
N THR A 47 5.62 9.42 -15.86
CA THR A 47 4.64 8.99 -14.87
C THR A 47 4.98 7.61 -14.30
N LEU A 48 4.87 7.47 -12.99
CA LEU A 48 4.95 6.21 -12.25
C LEU A 48 3.56 5.82 -11.76
N VAL A 49 3.26 4.52 -11.72
CA VAL A 49 2.12 3.99 -10.96
C VAL A 49 2.66 3.08 -9.87
N ILE A 50 2.30 3.40 -8.64
CA ILE A 50 2.76 2.71 -7.42
C ILE A 50 1.57 1.98 -6.82
N GLU A 51 1.66 0.66 -6.70
CA GLU A 51 0.72 -0.16 -5.94
C GLU A 51 1.16 -0.22 -4.49
N LEU A 52 0.21 -0.04 -3.56
CA LEU A 52 0.46 -0.01 -2.12
C LEU A 52 -0.05 -1.27 -1.44
N TYR A 53 0.58 -1.71 -0.35
CA TYR A 53 0.29 -2.94 0.36
C TYR A 53 -0.28 -2.68 1.77
N PRO A 54 -1.58 -2.28 1.88
CA PRO A 54 -2.18 -1.90 3.15
C PRO A 54 -2.33 -3.07 4.14
N VAL A 55 -2.30 -4.31 3.67
CA VAL A 55 -2.33 -5.50 4.54
C VAL A 55 -0.99 -5.68 5.25
N GLN A 56 0.13 -5.49 4.53
CA GLN A 56 1.48 -5.68 5.07
C GLN A 56 2.01 -4.45 5.81
N ALA A 57 1.61 -3.25 5.41
CA ALA A 57 2.11 -1.99 5.98
C ALA A 57 0.96 -0.98 6.19
N PRO A 58 -0.03 -1.30 7.05
CA PRO A 58 -1.25 -0.49 7.20
C PRO A 58 -0.97 0.94 7.66
N LEU A 59 -0.08 1.14 8.63
CA LEU A 59 0.25 2.46 9.15
C LEU A 59 1.02 3.28 8.11
N THR A 60 1.98 2.67 7.46
CA THR A 60 2.82 3.31 6.44
C THR A 60 1.99 3.71 5.22
N VAL A 61 1.12 2.81 4.73
CA VAL A 61 0.22 3.10 3.60
C VAL A 61 -0.76 4.21 3.96
N ALA A 62 -1.37 4.18 5.15
CA ALA A 62 -2.29 5.23 5.60
C ALA A 62 -1.58 6.59 5.67
N ASN A 63 -0.36 6.65 6.20
CA ASN A 63 0.48 7.84 6.25
C ASN A 63 0.81 8.37 4.86
N PHE A 64 1.31 7.53 3.96
CA PHE A 64 1.63 7.91 2.58
C PHE A 64 0.40 8.44 1.83
N LEU A 65 -0.74 7.74 1.90
CA LEU A 65 -1.98 8.17 1.29
C LEU A 65 -2.51 9.49 1.86
N GLN A 66 -2.26 9.77 3.15
CA GLN A 66 -2.62 11.07 3.72
C GLN A 66 -1.79 12.19 3.10
N TYR A 67 -0.47 12.02 2.93
CA TYR A 67 0.36 12.99 2.21
C TYR A 67 -0.05 13.16 0.74
N VAL A 68 -0.50 12.09 0.08
CA VAL A 68 -1.06 12.16 -1.30
C VAL A 68 -2.34 13.01 -1.32
N ARG A 69 -3.27 12.80 -0.38
CA ARG A 69 -4.51 13.59 -0.27
C ARG A 69 -4.23 15.06 0.03
N ASP A 70 -3.26 15.33 0.91
CA ASP A 70 -2.84 16.67 1.31
C ASP A 70 -2.01 17.37 0.20
N ARG A 71 -1.79 16.71 -0.95
CA ARG A 71 -0.94 17.19 -2.06
C ARG A 71 0.48 17.58 -1.60
N HIS A 72 0.96 16.93 -0.55
CA HIS A 72 2.28 17.22 0.01
C HIS A 72 3.39 16.98 -1.03
N TYR A 73 3.27 15.92 -1.82
CA TYR A 73 4.29 15.55 -2.80
C TYR A 73 4.35 16.48 -4.02
N ASP A 74 3.29 17.25 -4.28
CA ASP A 74 3.24 18.17 -5.42
C ASP A 74 4.33 19.23 -5.29
N GLY A 75 5.17 19.36 -6.32
CA GLY A 75 6.31 20.28 -6.37
C GLY A 75 7.51 19.86 -5.51
N THR A 76 7.55 18.65 -4.96
CA THR A 76 8.75 18.15 -4.28
C THR A 76 9.73 17.51 -5.26
N LEU A 77 10.96 17.24 -4.79
CA LEU A 77 12.04 16.68 -5.58
C LEU A 77 12.29 15.20 -5.29
N PHE A 78 12.81 14.51 -6.29
CA PHE A 78 13.77 13.44 -6.02
C PHE A 78 15.12 14.10 -5.74
N HIS A 79 15.42 14.36 -4.50
CA HIS A 79 16.56 15.16 -4.05
C HIS A 79 17.84 14.35 -3.88
N ARG A 80 17.78 13.01 -3.93
CA ARG A 80 18.93 12.12 -3.84
C ARG A 80 18.76 10.93 -4.78
N VAL A 81 19.72 10.74 -5.67
CA VAL A 81 19.73 9.68 -6.69
C VAL A 81 21.08 8.99 -6.68
N ILE A 82 21.10 7.69 -6.37
CA ILE A 82 22.31 6.88 -6.36
C ILE A 82 22.10 5.68 -7.30
N PRO A 83 22.84 5.63 -8.42
CA PRO A 83 22.83 4.48 -9.32
C PRO A 83 23.20 3.19 -8.59
N GLY A 84 22.48 2.10 -8.89
CA GLY A 84 22.70 0.81 -8.23
C GLY A 84 22.24 0.73 -6.78
N PHE A 85 21.50 1.75 -6.30
CA PHE A 85 20.96 1.77 -4.94
C PHE A 85 19.48 2.20 -4.90
N MET A 86 19.18 3.52 -4.97
CA MET A 86 17.81 4.02 -4.85
C MET A 86 17.66 5.43 -5.41
N ILE A 87 16.41 5.87 -5.56
CA ILE A 87 16.03 7.27 -5.75
C ILE A 87 15.15 7.70 -4.58
N GLN A 88 15.50 8.80 -3.88
CA GLN A 88 14.82 9.29 -2.68
C GLN A 88 14.20 10.66 -2.94
N GLY A 89 12.97 10.85 -2.48
CA GLY A 89 12.23 12.10 -2.66
C GLY A 89 11.13 12.36 -1.64
N GLY A 90 10.31 13.38 -1.93
CA GLY A 90 9.08 13.67 -1.19
C GLY A 90 9.21 14.60 0.02
N GLY A 91 10.41 15.15 0.30
CA GLY A 91 10.61 16.03 1.45
C GLY A 91 10.91 17.49 1.10
N TYR A 92 11.65 17.74 0.02
CA TYR A 92 12.21 19.04 -0.31
C TYR A 92 11.57 19.64 -1.56
N LYS A 93 11.43 20.98 -1.56
CA LYS A 93 11.08 21.77 -2.75
C LYS A 93 12.33 22.05 -3.61
N PRO A 94 12.16 22.63 -4.81
CA PRO A 94 13.29 22.97 -5.68
C PRO A 94 14.33 23.93 -5.06
N ASP A 95 13.93 24.75 -4.10
CA ASP A 95 14.79 25.63 -3.32
C ASP A 95 15.47 24.94 -2.13
N PHE A 96 15.28 23.62 -1.97
CA PHE A 96 15.73 22.79 -0.85
C PHE A 96 15.14 23.16 0.51
N SER A 97 14.10 24.00 0.55
CA SER A 97 13.28 24.13 1.76
C SER A 97 12.51 22.84 2.01
N GLU A 98 12.53 22.35 3.24
CA GLU A 98 11.78 21.16 3.63
C GLU A 98 10.29 21.50 3.76
N LYS A 99 9.42 20.64 3.24
CA LYS A 99 7.97 20.78 3.48
C LYS A 99 7.61 20.28 4.88
N PRO A 100 6.72 20.97 5.60
CA PRO A 100 6.29 20.56 6.93
C PRO A 100 5.79 19.12 6.94
N ALA A 101 6.35 18.30 7.82
CA ALA A 101 5.98 16.91 7.96
C ALA A 101 4.94 16.71 9.08
N ARG A 102 4.14 15.66 8.98
CA ARG A 102 3.23 15.17 10.03
C ARG A 102 4.04 14.44 11.11
N LYS A 103 3.35 13.97 12.15
CA LYS A 103 3.99 13.12 13.18
C LYS A 103 4.58 11.87 12.54
N PRO A 104 5.71 11.36 13.04
CA PRO A 104 6.30 10.12 12.56
C PRO A 104 5.36 8.93 12.68
N VAL A 105 5.57 7.93 11.80
CA VAL A 105 4.85 6.66 11.80
C VAL A 105 5.76 5.52 12.29
N ARG A 106 5.17 4.58 13.04
CA ARG A 106 5.88 3.39 13.48
C ARG A 106 6.42 2.60 12.29
N ASN A 107 7.66 2.15 12.38
CA ASN A 107 8.29 1.34 11.35
C ASN A 107 7.65 -0.06 11.30
N GLU A 108 7.24 -0.47 10.11
CA GLU A 108 6.62 -1.77 9.83
C GLU A 108 7.54 -2.68 8.99
N ALA A 109 8.87 -2.46 9.01
CA ALA A 109 9.80 -3.22 8.18
C ALA A 109 9.84 -4.74 8.48
N GLY A 110 9.36 -5.17 9.66
CA GLY A 110 9.18 -6.58 10.00
C GLY A 110 7.99 -7.27 9.31
N ASN A 111 7.43 -6.66 8.26
CA ASN A 111 6.23 -7.12 7.55
C ASN A 111 6.48 -8.22 6.48
N GLY A 112 7.71 -8.71 6.38
CA GLY A 112 8.11 -9.76 5.41
C GLY A 112 8.43 -9.24 4.00
N LEU A 113 8.22 -7.96 3.71
CA LEU A 113 8.60 -7.36 2.42
C LEU A 113 10.10 -7.01 2.41
N ARG A 114 10.71 -7.09 1.24
CA ARG A 114 12.15 -6.84 1.04
C ARG A 114 12.38 -5.60 0.18
N ASN A 115 13.52 -4.95 0.40
CA ASN A 115 13.99 -3.81 -0.40
C ASN A 115 14.58 -4.30 -1.73
N GLU A 116 13.72 -4.78 -2.63
CA GLU A 116 14.04 -5.30 -3.95
C GLU A 116 13.81 -4.25 -5.05
N PRO A 117 14.36 -4.42 -6.26
CA PRO A 117 14.14 -3.46 -7.35
C PRO A 117 12.67 -3.17 -7.60
N GLY A 118 12.33 -1.88 -7.68
CA GLY A 118 10.98 -1.39 -7.90
C GLY A 118 10.12 -1.26 -6.64
N THR A 119 10.55 -1.73 -5.48
CA THR A 119 9.82 -1.50 -4.23
C THR A 119 9.99 -0.07 -3.74
N ILE A 120 8.95 0.46 -3.05
CA ILE A 120 8.97 1.75 -2.37
C ILE A 120 9.01 1.54 -0.86
N ALA A 121 9.89 2.28 -0.19
CA ALA A 121 10.06 2.22 1.27
C ALA A 121 10.17 3.62 1.87
N MET A 122 9.86 3.73 3.18
CA MET A 122 9.97 4.99 3.91
C MET A 122 11.41 5.31 4.27
N ALA A 123 11.84 6.53 3.95
CA ALA A 123 13.08 7.08 4.49
C ALA A 123 12.89 7.46 5.97
N ARG A 124 13.98 7.39 6.75
CA ARG A 124 14.00 7.70 8.18
C ARG A 124 15.36 8.20 8.63
N THR A 125 15.43 8.76 9.80
CA THR A 125 16.69 9.09 10.49
C THR A 125 17.29 7.82 11.14
N SER A 126 18.26 7.99 12.02
CA SER A 126 18.79 6.87 12.84
C SER A 126 17.75 6.26 13.77
N ASP A 127 16.73 7.02 14.21
CA ASP A 127 15.59 6.47 14.95
C ASP A 127 14.72 5.60 14.01
N PRO A 128 14.52 4.32 14.31
CA PRO A 128 13.68 3.43 13.50
C PRO A 128 12.26 3.93 13.27
N HIS A 129 11.70 4.68 14.21
CA HIS A 129 10.31 5.15 14.20
C HIS A 129 10.15 6.61 13.80
N SER A 130 11.12 7.18 13.07
CA SER A 130 11.16 8.60 12.66
C SER A 130 10.63 8.87 11.25
N ALA A 131 10.15 7.87 10.53
CA ALA A 131 9.65 8.04 9.16
C ALA A 131 8.45 9.00 9.13
N THR A 132 8.47 9.98 8.20
CA THR A 132 7.39 10.96 8.01
C THR A 132 6.86 10.96 6.59
N ALA A 133 7.33 11.87 5.71
CA ALA A 133 6.89 12.04 4.33
C ALA A 133 7.84 11.40 3.31
N GLN A 134 9.16 11.45 3.58
CA GLN A 134 10.16 11.05 2.61
C GLN A 134 10.13 9.54 2.34
N PHE A 135 10.27 9.17 1.08
CA PHE A 135 10.32 7.81 0.61
C PHE A 135 11.48 7.58 -0.35
N PHE A 136 11.78 6.34 -0.64
CA PHE A 136 12.69 6.00 -1.73
C PHE A 136 12.17 4.81 -2.54
N ILE A 137 12.59 4.74 -3.81
CA ILE A 137 12.33 3.62 -4.70
C ILE A 137 13.64 2.88 -4.90
N ASN A 138 13.66 1.60 -4.58
CA ASN A 138 14.82 0.74 -4.75
C ASN A 138 15.07 0.47 -6.23
N VAL A 139 16.33 0.57 -6.68
CA VAL A 139 16.72 0.24 -8.05
C VAL A 139 17.66 -0.96 -8.12
N ALA A 140 18.01 -1.51 -6.97
CA ALA A 140 18.79 -2.73 -6.80
C ALA A 140 18.22 -3.56 -5.66
N ASN A 141 18.75 -4.77 -5.47
CA ASN A 141 18.48 -5.58 -4.28
C ASN A 141 19.30 -5.02 -3.10
N ASN A 142 18.62 -4.29 -2.21
CA ASN A 142 19.22 -3.60 -1.08
C ASN A 142 19.04 -4.40 0.22
N GLU A 143 19.64 -5.58 0.31
CA GLU A 143 19.49 -6.50 1.46
C GLU A 143 19.85 -5.86 2.80
N SER A 144 20.81 -4.95 2.83
CA SER A 144 21.22 -4.22 4.04
C SER A 144 20.11 -3.34 4.62
N LEU A 145 19.10 -2.97 3.81
CA LEU A 145 17.94 -2.18 4.23
C LEU A 145 16.78 -3.04 4.76
N ASN A 146 16.88 -4.36 4.69
CA ASN A 146 15.84 -5.25 5.18
C ASN A 146 15.84 -5.34 6.72
N PHE A 147 14.66 -5.61 7.29
CA PHE A 147 14.52 -5.92 8.69
C PHE A 147 15.30 -7.19 9.05
N ARG A 148 16.03 -7.17 10.15
CA ARG A 148 16.74 -8.31 10.72
C ARG A 148 16.29 -8.59 12.14
N TYR A 149 16.26 -7.57 13.00
CA TYR A 149 15.85 -7.66 14.40
C TYR A 149 15.43 -6.26 14.91
N PRO A 150 14.62 -6.18 15.99
CA PRO A 150 14.01 -4.91 16.40
C PRO A 150 14.96 -4.06 17.27
N THR A 151 16.13 -3.70 16.73
CA THR A 151 17.07 -2.73 17.31
C THR A 151 17.31 -1.59 16.33
N GLN A 152 17.96 -0.54 16.78
CA GLN A 152 18.24 0.63 15.98
C GLN A 152 18.94 0.27 14.65
N GLU A 153 19.92 -0.64 14.68
CA GLU A 153 20.70 -1.06 13.52
C GLU A 153 19.97 -2.12 12.67
N GLY A 154 19.15 -2.98 13.30
CA GLY A 154 18.52 -4.13 12.67
C GLY A 154 17.12 -3.86 12.12
N TYR A 155 16.49 -2.73 12.45
CA TYR A 155 15.09 -2.49 12.14
C TYR A 155 14.80 -2.33 10.63
N GLY A 156 15.78 -1.87 9.86
CA GLY A 156 15.64 -1.70 8.42
C GLY A 156 14.65 -0.60 8.02
N TYR A 157 14.12 -0.70 6.78
CA TYR A 157 13.26 0.30 6.17
C TYR A 157 11.95 -0.34 5.70
N SER A 158 10.81 0.25 6.09
CA SER A 158 9.48 -0.27 5.84
C SER A 158 9.12 -0.18 4.36
N VAL A 159 9.15 -1.32 3.66
CA VAL A 159 8.58 -1.45 2.32
C VAL A 159 7.05 -1.48 2.46
N PHE A 160 6.36 -0.69 1.61
CA PHE A 160 4.91 -0.54 1.68
C PHE A 160 4.20 -0.58 0.32
N GLY A 161 4.94 -0.85 -0.76
CA GLY A 161 4.40 -0.94 -2.11
C GLY A 161 5.49 -1.18 -3.16
N ARG A 162 5.09 -1.07 -4.43
CA ARG A 162 6.02 -1.16 -5.56
C ARG A 162 5.53 -0.37 -6.77
N VAL A 163 6.46 0.01 -7.62
CA VAL A 163 6.18 0.57 -8.95
C VAL A 163 5.67 -0.55 -9.85
N VAL A 164 4.45 -0.40 -10.36
CA VAL A 164 3.80 -1.37 -11.28
C VAL A 164 3.78 -0.88 -12.73
N LYS A 165 3.97 0.45 -12.94
CA LYS A 165 4.18 1.06 -14.26
C LYS A 165 5.20 2.18 -14.14
N GLY A 166 6.04 2.37 -15.18
CA GLY A 166 7.03 3.46 -15.24
C GLY A 166 8.40 3.10 -14.67
N MET A 167 8.78 1.83 -14.56
CA MET A 167 10.15 1.44 -14.20
C MET A 167 11.20 1.95 -15.20
N ASP A 168 10.83 2.18 -16.46
CA ASP A 168 11.65 2.86 -17.45
C ASP A 168 11.88 4.34 -17.08
N VAL A 169 10.90 5.02 -16.48
CA VAL A 169 11.05 6.37 -15.93
C VAL A 169 12.03 6.35 -14.76
N VAL A 170 11.90 5.40 -13.82
CA VAL A 170 12.86 5.22 -12.73
C VAL A 170 14.26 5.00 -13.28
N ALA A 171 14.41 4.15 -14.30
CA ALA A 171 15.70 3.89 -14.95
C ALA A 171 16.30 5.14 -15.63
N ARG A 172 15.48 6.06 -16.15
CA ARG A 172 15.96 7.37 -16.66
C ARG A 172 16.37 8.30 -15.52
N ILE A 173 15.60 8.36 -14.42
CA ILE A 173 15.93 9.17 -13.24
C ILE A 173 17.28 8.72 -12.66
N VAL A 174 17.54 7.42 -12.56
CA VAL A 174 18.80 6.88 -12.03
C VAL A 174 20.03 7.33 -12.85
N LYS A 175 19.85 7.65 -14.14
CA LYS A 175 20.94 8.04 -15.05
C LYS A 175 21.21 9.54 -15.10
N VAL A 176 20.47 10.37 -14.35
CA VAL A 176 20.72 11.81 -14.34
C VAL A 176 22.08 12.10 -13.69
N GLN A 177 22.73 13.14 -14.16
CA GLN A 177 23.94 13.62 -13.53
C GLN A 177 23.62 14.13 -12.12
N THR A 178 24.40 13.70 -11.14
CA THR A 178 24.29 14.12 -9.74
C THR A 178 25.54 14.81 -9.25
N GLY A 179 25.42 15.59 -8.18
CA GLY A 179 26.53 16.31 -7.55
C GLY A 179 26.20 16.74 -6.13
N PRO A 180 27.07 17.57 -5.52
CA PRO A 180 26.77 18.19 -4.23
C PRO A 180 25.58 19.15 -4.36
N GLY A 181 24.73 19.18 -3.33
CA GLY A 181 23.60 20.08 -3.22
C GLY A 181 23.74 21.08 -2.07
N PRO A 182 22.74 21.95 -1.87
CA PRO A 182 22.69 22.87 -0.75
C PRO A 182 22.69 22.16 0.60
N ALA A 183 23.10 22.86 1.67
CA ALA A 183 23.04 22.39 3.06
C ALA A 183 23.70 21.02 3.32
N GLY A 184 24.72 20.65 2.54
CA GLY A 184 25.45 19.38 2.71
C GLY A 184 24.76 18.16 2.10
N HIS A 185 23.72 18.33 1.28
CA HIS A 185 23.15 17.24 0.50
C HIS A 185 24.14 16.71 -0.52
N HIS A 186 24.16 15.40 -0.72
CA HIS A 186 24.97 14.69 -1.71
C HIS A 186 24.07 13.93 -2.68
N ASP A 187 24.62 13.56 -3.85
CA ASP A 187 23.92 12.77 -4.88
C ASP A 187 22.66 13.48 -5.39
N VAL A 188 22.68 14.82 -5.41
CA VAL A 188 21.56 15.65 -5.86
C VAL A 188 21.55 15.75 -7.38
N PRO A 189 20.42 15.50 -8.07
CA PRO A 189 20.32 15.73 -9.51
C PRO A 189 20.66 17.17 -9.89
N VAL A 190 21.64 17.35 -10.81
CA VAL A 190 22.06 18.69 -11.30
C VAL A 190 20.89 19.42 -11.96
N LYS A 191 20.06 18.68 -12.72
CA LYS A 191 18.75 19.17 -13.19
C LYS A 191 17.68 18.61 -12.25
N PRO A 192 16.90 19.46 -11.59
CA PRO A 192 15.90 18.99 -10.64
C PRO A 192 14.91 18.00 -11.26
N VAL A 193 14.71 16.86 -10.62
CA VAL A 193 13.65 15.90 -10.95
C VAL A 193 12.49 16.16 -10.02
N VAL A 194 11.45 16.80 -10.55
CA VAL A 194 10.29 17.28 -9.78
C VAL A 194 9.18 16.23 -9.80
N ILE A 195 8.58 15.98 -8.64
CA ILE A 195 7.29 15.30 -8.52
C ILE A 195 6.21 16.36 -8.74
N GLU A 196 5.62 16.37 -9.93
CA GLU A 196 4.63 17.37 -10.31
C GLU A 196 3.29 17.14 -9.59
N SER A 197 2.93 15.87 -9.41
CA SER A 197 1.74 15.50 -8.63
C SER A 197 1.77 14.04 -8.22
N ALA A 198 1.08 13.74 -7.10
CA ALA A 198 0.75 12.37 -6.69
C ALA A 198 -0.76 12.26 -6.41
N ARG A 199 -1.46 11.30 -7.02
CA ARG A 199 -2.91 11.13 -6.91
C ARG A 199 -3.28 9.67 -6.74
N LEU A 200 -4.19 9.41 -5.80
CA LEU A 200 -4.84 8.09 -5.72
C LEU A 200 -5.67 7.88 -6.99
N ILE A 201 -5.45 6.77 -7.66
CA ILE A 201 -6.25 6.36 -8.82
C ILE A 201 -7.19 5.22 -8.43
N ALA A 202 -8.38 5.22 -9.03
CA ALA A 202 -9.31 4.12 -8.84
C ALA A 202 -8.69 2.85 -9.44
N THR A 203 -8.49 1.83 -8.61
CA THR A 203 -8.17 0.50 -9.13
C THR A 203 -9.40 -0.04 -9.83
N ALA A 204 -9.30 -0.31 -11.13
CA ALA A 204 -10.36 -1.06 -11.81
C ALA A 204 -10.54 -2.38 -11.07
N ALA A 205 -11.74 -2.64 -10.56
CA ALA A 205 -12.06 -3.93 -10.00
C ALA A 205 -11.75 -4.98 -11.07
N THR A 206 -10.86 -5.93 -10.76
CA THR A 206 -10.58 -7.04 -11.67
C THR A 206 -11.90 -7.75 -11.92
N PRO A 207 -12.40 -7.85 -13.17
CA PRO A 207 -13.61 -8.59 -13.44
C PRO A 207 -13.41 -10.01 -12.93
N ALA A 208 -14.34 -10.51 -12.12
CA ALA A 208 -14.33 -11.89 -11.69
C ALA A 208 -14.23 -12.78 -12.93
N ALA A 209 -13.22 -13.63 -13.01
CA ALA A 209 -13.04 -14.57 -14.11
C ALA A 209 -14.31 -15.39 -14.25
N LYS A 210 -15.03 -15.21 -15.37
CA LYS A 210 -16.13 -16.09 -15.74
C LYS A 210 -15.54 -17.47 -15.98
N LYS A 211 -15.93 -18.44 -15.15
CA LYS A 211 -15.73 -19.87 -15.43
C LYS A 211 -16.78 -20.35 -16.42
#